data_1827c47cf33448517a0bf3647df5c2ec
#
_entry.id   1827c47cf33448517a0bf3647df5c2ec
#
_cell.length_a   1.000
_cell.length_b   1.000
_cell.length_c   1.000
_cell.angle_alpha   90.00
_cell.angle_beta   90.00
_cell.angle_gamma   90.00
#
_symmetry.space_group_name_H-M   'P 1'
#
loop_
_entity.id
_entity.type
_entity.pdbx_description
1 polymer ?
#
loop_
_entity_poly.entity_id
_entity_poly.type
_entity_poly.pdbx_seq_one_letter_code
_entity_poly.pdbx_strand_id
1 'polypeptide(L)'
;MHEPNPLLNWELFPNFPSITADHVVPAMNEVIARSSAELEDLEKAAPRTWHGLLVPLERLTDRVARAWGVATHLHNVKNSTEMRQAYAQTQPMVVEFYNRLGQSRPIHDALLALRESPEFPTFSQALQRTISLLVRDAILQGVGLAPDDRERFNAISQELAELSTRFTNNVLDATQAYCLTLTQREEVAGLPEDSLRLAANMARSRGQAEATAESGXXXXSFMQHAARRDLREEVYRAYITRAAAGDTDNLPGILRILKLRKELAALLGFDNYAAVSLERKMAPGVASIESLLRTIQEAATDQALNDLIDLGDLARASGQPDDIQPWDVMYWAERLKERRFGLRDELIRPYFPLPAILQGLFELIENLFGVRIESGAEVPTWQADVTYYRVRNGEGHEIAGFYLDPYARPEEKRGGAWMDELYGRSTVCAPRGHAVRLPXXXXCLCELQPAPGHGRRAILDELSGSDHALSRIRTRPAAHADHGGPWLRGRNLQYRVGRRGAAEPVHGKLVLPPGHADQAGPSLPDRRAHGFGTSGQAP
;
A
#
# COMPACT_ATOMS: atom_id res chain seq x y z
N MET A 1 -16.13 28.05 24.88
CA MET A 1 -16.52 26.76 24.29
C MET A 1 -15.28 26.22 23.58
N HIS A 2 -14.81 25.04 23.98
CA HIS A 2 -13.72 24.38 23.23
C HIS A 2 -14.26 24.00 21.85
N GLU A 3 -13.52 24.35 20.82
CA GLU A 3 -13.84 23.85 19.45
C GLU A 3 -13.83 22.32 19.46
N PRO A 4 -14.80 21.68 18.80
CA PRO A 4 -14.82 20.21 18.74
C PRO A 4 -13.59 19.70 18.01
N ASN A 5 -13.01 18.62 18.52
CA ASN A 5 -11.79 18.04 17.97
C ASN A 5 -12.03 17.63 16.49
N PRO A 6 -11.27 18.18 15.53
CA PRO A 6 -11.52 17.90 14.11
C PRO A 6 -11.26 16.44 13.71
N LEU A 7 -10.52 15.69 14.51
CA LEU A 7 -10.31 14.25 14.29
C LEU A 7 -11.57 13.44 14.58
N LEU A 8 -12.49 13.98 15.40
CA LEU A 8 -13.74 13.32 15.80
C LEU A 8 -14.97 13.89 15.10
N ASN A 9 -14.88 15.13 14.64
CA ASN A 9 -16.05 15.89 14.18
C ASN A 9 -16.13 15.93 12.65
N TRP A 10 -16.32 14.75 12.05
CA TRP A 10 -16.53 14.64 10.60
C TRP A 10 -17.52 13.51 10.30
N GLU A 11 -18.34 13.74 9.29
CA GLU A 11 -19.37 12.78 8.87
C GLU A 11 -18.91 11.94 7.67
N LEU A 12 -18.54 12.62 6.59
CA LEU A 12 -18.13 11.94 5.34
C LEU A 12 -16.62 12.02 5.14
N PHE A 13 -16.02 13.18 5.38
CA PHE A 13 -14.60 13.41 5.11
C PHE A 13 -13.93 14.12 6.27
N PRO A 14 -12.76 13.64 6.73
CA PRO A 14 -11.99 14.41 7.70
C PRO A 14 -11.55 15.75 7.09
N ASN A 15 -11.60 16.80 7.90
CA ASN A 15 -11.01 18.08 7.50
C ASN A 15 -9.50 18.01 7.74
N PHE A 16 -8.79 17.28 6.84
CA PHE A 16 -7.36 17.03 6.99
C PHE A 16 -6.54 18.29 7.28
N PRO A 17 -6.79 19.45 6.62
CA PRO A 17 -6.00 20.65 6.91
C PRO A 17 -6.10 21.15 8.36
N SER A 18 -7.19 20.85 9.06
CA SER A 18 -7.38 21.31 10.45
C SER A 18 -6.83 20.31 11.49
N ILE A 19 -6.44 19.10 11.08
CA ILE A 19 -6.00 18.06 12.02
C ILE A 19 -4.48 18.18 12.25
N THR A 20 -4.10 18.38 13.51
CA THR A 20 -2.70 18.47 13.93
C THR A 20 -2.37 17.37 14.95
N ALA A 21 -1.10 17.22 15.30
CA ALA A 21 -0.63 16.24 16.28
C ALA A 21 -1.35 16.41 17.64
N ASP A 22 -1.62 17.65 18.05
CA ASP A 22 -2.27 17.96 19.34
C ASP A 22 -3.69 17.42 19.44
N HIS A 23 -4.34 17.14 18.32
CA HIS A 23 -5.68 16.58 18.30
C HIS A 23 -5.70 15.06 18.52
N VAL A 24 -4.58 14.36 18.30
CA VAL A 24 -4.55 12.89 18.27
C VAL A 24 -4.79 12.28 19.65
N VAL A 25 -3.99 12.68 20.66
CA VAL A 25 -4.09 12.10 22.01
C VAL A 25 -5.46 12.33 22.64
N PRO A 26 -6.00 13.57 22.65
CA PRO A 26 -7.35 13.80 23.22
C PRO A 26 -8.44 13.01 22.49
N ALA A 27 -8.39 12.95 21.14
CA ALA A 27 -9.37 12.20 20.36
C ALA A 27 -9.33 10.70 20.71
N MET A 28 -8.12 10.12 20.76
CA MET A 28 -8.00 8.69 21.05
C MET A 28 -8.42 8.35 22.46
N ASN A 29 -8.12 9.20 23.45
CA ASN A 29 -8.62 9.05 24.81
C ASN A 29 -10.15 8.97 24.82
N GLU A 30 -10.81 9.93 24.15
CA GLU A 30 -12.27 10.02 24.12
C GLU A 30 -12.91 8.80 23.44
N VAL A 31 -12.44 8.42 22.23
CA VAL A 31 -13.06 7.32 21.48
C VAL A 31 -12.82 5.97 22.17
N ILE A 32 -11.64 5.76 22.74
CA ILE A 32 -11.32 4.50 23.42
C ILE A 32 -12.13 4.39 24.71
N ALA A 33 -12.18 5.44 25.52
CA ALA A 33 -12.97 5.44 26.78
C ALA A 33 -14.44 5.13 26.49
N ARG A 34 -15.03 5.82 25.52
CA ARG A 34 -16.43 5.62 25.14
C ARG A 34 -16.67 4.21 24.58
N SER A 35 -15.81 3.74 23.68
CA SER A 35 -15.97 2.42 23.07
C SER A 35 -15.75 1.30 24.10
N SER A 36 -14.86 1.50 25.08
CA SER A 36 -14.63 0.54 26.17
C SER A 36 -15.86 0.44 27.08
N ALA A 37 -16.49 1.55 27.41
CA ALA A 37 -17.72 1.56 28.22
C ALA A 37 -18.86 0.82 27.49
N GLU A 38 -19.04 1.12 26.19
CA GLU A 38 -20.05 0.43 25.36
C GLU A 38 -19.75 -1.06 25.22
N LEU A 39 -18.46 -1.45 25.16
CA LEU A 39 -18.06 -2.85 25.15
C LEU A 39 -18.42 -3.55 26.48
N GLU A 40 -18.17 -2.91 27.62
CA GLU A 40 -18.55 -3.46 28.94
C GLU A 40 -20.06 -3.70 29.02
N ASP A 41 -20.86 -2.78 28.53
CA ASP A 41 -22.32 -2.96 28.55
C ASP A 41 -22.74 -4.09 27.61
N LEU A 42 -22.10 -4.21 26.46
CA LEU A 42 -22.36 -5.32 25.53
C LEU A 42 -21.96 -6.67 26.12
N GLU A 43 -20.84 -6.72 26.85
CA GLU A 43 -20.37 -7.93 27.55
C GLU A 43 -21.36 -8.38 28.63
N LYS A 44 -21.89 -7.44 29.42
CA LYS A 44 -22.90 -7.73 30.46
C LYS A 44 -24.20 -8.27 29.84
N ALA A 45 -24.62 -7.68 28.70
CA ALA A 45 -25.85 -8.08 28.00
C ALA A 45 -25.69 -9.38 27.23
N ALA A 46 -24.52 -9.61 26.62
CA ALA A 46 -24.15 -10.76 25.80
C ALA A 46 -25.30 -11.26 24.90
N PRO A 47 -25.87 -10.38 24.04
CA PRO A 47 -27.05 -10.76 23.25
C PRO A 47 -26.71 -11.82 22.21
N ARG A 48 -27.65 -12.73 21.97
CA ARG A 48 -27.47 -13.87 21.04
C ARG A 48 -28.17 -13.67 19.70
N THR A 49 -28.42 -12.41 19.33
CA THR A 49 -28.97 -12.06 18.00
C THR A 49 -27.95 -11.23 17.24
N TRP A 50 -27.93 -11.38 15.94
CA TRP A 50 -26.93 -10.64 15.15
C TRP A 50 -27.12 -9.12 15.26
N HIS A 51 -28.35 -8.63 15.29
CA HIS A 51 -28.61 -7.20 15.49
C HIS A 51 -28.14 -6.69 16.86
N GLY A 52 -28.43 -7.46 17.89
CA GLY A 52 -28.07 -7.08 19.27
C GLY A 52 -26.56 -7.14 19.52
N LEU A 53 -25.85 -8.05 18.86
CA LEU A 53 -24.42 -8.28 19.07
C LEU A 53 -23.55 -7.53 18.06
N LEU A 54 -23.77 -7.79 16.76
CA LEU A 54 -22.85 -7.30 15.74
C LEU A 54 -23.00 -5.80 15.45
N VAL A 55 -24.23 -5.26 15.54
CA VAL A 55 -24.44 -3.82 15.28
C VAL A 55 -23.73 -2.93 16.30
N PRO A 56 -23.86 -3.16 17.63
CA PRO A 56 -23.05 -2.40 18.59
C PRO A 56 -21.55 -2.62 18.43
N LEU A 57 -21.11 -3.87 18.19
CA LEU A 57 -19.68 -4.15 17.94
C LEU A 57 -19.15 -3.32 16.78
N GLU A 58 -19.87 -3.26 15.67
CA GLU A 58 -19.45 -2.46 14.52
C GLU A 58 -19.32 -0.98 14.91
N ARG A 59 -20.32 -0.44 15.61
CA ARG A 59 -20.31 0.99 15.98
C ARG A 59 -19.12 1.36 16.85
N LEU A 60 -18.84 0.55 17.88
CA LEU A 60 -17.74 0.87 18.78
C LEU A 60 -16.38 0.69 18.11
N THR A 61 -16.23 -0.31 17.24
CA THR A 61 -14.96 -0.54 16.51
C THR A 61 -14.77 0.49 15.39
N ASP A 62 -15.83 0.87 14.68
CA ASP A 62 -15.77 1.89 13.62
C ASP A 62 -15.31 3.24 14.19
N ARG A 63 -15.80 3.62 15.37
CA ARG A 63 -15.42 4.87 16.03
C ARG A 63 -13.90 4.93 16.28
N VAL A 64 -13.34 3.85 16.85
CA VAL A 64 -11.90 3.79 17.12
C VAL A 64 -11.13 3.71 15.79
N ALA A 65 -11.59 2.88 14.86
CA ALA A 65 -10.92 2.67 13.56
C ALA A 65 -10.85 3.96 12.73
N ARG A 66 -11.91 4.78 12.74
CA ARG A 66 -11.92 6.06 11.99
C ARG A 66 -10.89 7.03 12.55
N ALA A 67 -10.91 7.26 13.86
CA ALA A 67 -9.97 8.19 14.49
C ALA A 67 -8.53 7.71 14.33
N TRP A 68 -8.27 6.42 14.63
CA TRP A 68 -6.94 5.84 14.53
C TRP A 68 -6.46 5.76 13.07
N GLY A 69 -7.36 5.45 12.14
CA GLY A 69 -7.03 5.38 10.70
C GLY A 69 -6.54 6.73 10.17
N VAL A 70 -7.23 7.82 10.53
CA VAL A 70 -6.83 9.17 10.11
C VAL A 70 -5.48 9.54 10.76
N ALA A 71 -5.30 9.26 12.06
CA ALA A 71 -4.03 9.53 12.75
C ALA A 71 -2.87 8.74 12.12
N THR A 72 -3.09 7.46 11.84
CA THR A 72 -2.09 6.60 11.19
C THR A 72 -1.76 7.10 9.77
N HIS A 73 -2.78 7.49 9.03
CA HIS A 73 -2.60 8.05 7.70
C HIS A 73 -1.71 9.30 7.76
N LEU A 74 -2.05 10.26 8.62
CA LEU A 74 -1.26 11.50 8.75
C LEU A 74 0.16 11.22 9.24
N HIS A 75 0.34 10.26 10.14
CA HIS A 75 1.68 9.81 10.56
C HIS A 75 2.51 9.30 9.37
N ASN A 76 1.86 8.69 8.36
CA ASN A 76 2.55 8.13 7.20
C ASN A 76 2.80 9.14 6.07
N VAL A 77 1.97 10.19 5.94
CA VAL A 77 2.03 11.12 4.79
C VAL A 77 2.43 12.56 5.17
N LYS A 78 2.37 12.90 6.48
CA LYS A 78 2.78 14.20 7.05
C LYS A 78 3.58 13.96 8.33
N ASN A 79 4.60 13.15 8.21
CA ASN A 79 5.44 12.76 9.34
C ASN A 79 6.16 13.97 9.94
N SER A 80 6.11 14.11 11.26
CA SER A 80 6.82 15.13 12.01
C SER A 80 7.16 14.58 13.40
N THR A 81 8.05 15.25 14.12
CA THR A 81 8.41 14.87 15.49
C THR A 81 7.16 14.82 16.38
N GLU A 82 6.31 15.84 16.30
CA GLU A 82 5.09 15.95 17.10
C GLU A 82 4.10 14.83 16.75
N MET A 83 3.93 14.54 15.47
CA MET A 83 3.03 13.46 15.01
C MET A 83 3.57 12.09 15.47
N ARG A 84 4.89 11.87 15.41
CA ARG A 84 5.51 10.63 15.94
C ARG A 84 5.26 10.48 17.44
N GLN A 85 5.40 11.56 18.21
CA GLN A 85 5.17 11.54 19.66
C GLN A 85 3.70 11.23 19.99
N ALA A 86 2.78 11.91 19.34
CA ALA A 86 1.34 11.67 19.52
C ALA A 86 0.95 10.23 19.14
N TYR A 87 1.49 9.73 18.02
CA TYR A 87 1.26 8.36 17.57
C TYR A 87 1.82 7.33 18.58
N ALA A 88 3.06 7.52 19.04
CA ALA A 88 3.70 6.62 20.00
C ALA A 88 2.95 6.57 21.33
N GLN A 89 2.41 7.72 21.78
CA GLN A 89 1.63 7.80 23.00
C GLN A 89 0.28 7.09 22.90
N THR A 90 -0.36 7.10 21.72
CA THR A 90 -1.70 6.54 21.53
C THR A 90 -1.68 5.07 21.07
N GLN A 91 -0.63 4.62 20.39
CA GLN A 91 -0.56 3.25 19.85
C GLN A 91 -0.77 2.17 20.92
N PRO A 92 -0.15 2.25 22.13
CA PRO A 92 -0.39 1.25 23.16
C PRO A 92 -1.85 1.15 23.58
N MET A 93 -2.54 2.26 23.69
CA MET A 93 -3.98 2.31 24.05
C MET A 93 -4.84 1.60 23.01
N VAL A 94 -4.52 1.78 21.73
CA VAL A 94 -5.22 1.13 20.63
C VAL A 94 -4.97 -0.39 20.65
N VAL A 95 -3.73 -0.80 20.86
CA VAL A 95 -3.36 -2.22 20.97
C VAL A 95 -4.11 -2.85 22.15
N GLU A 96 -4.11 -2.21 23.30
CA GLU A 96 -4.82 -2.68 24.50
C GLU A 96 -6.33 -2.85 24.22
N PHE A 97 -6.95 -1.83 23.62
CA PHE A 97 -8.38 -1.88 23.28
C PHE A 97 -8.71 -3.08 22.38
N TYR A 98 -7.94 -3.30 21.31
CA TYR A 98 -8.20 -4.40 20.39
C TYR A 98 -7.86 -5.76 21.00
N ASN A 99 -6.85 -5.85 21.86
CA ASN A 99 -6.57 -7.09 22.62
C ASN A 99 -7.74 -7.42 23.55
N ARG A 100 -8.19 -6.42 24.33
CA ARG A 100 -9.34 -6.59 25.24
C ARG A 100 -10.58 -7.05 24.47
N LEU A 101 -10.90 -6.39 23.37
CA LEU A 101 -12.04 -6.75 22.53
C LEU A 101 -11.92 -8.19 21.99
N GLY A 102 -10.75 -8.53 21.41
CA GLY A 102 -10.53 -9.87 20.83
C GLY A 102 -10.50 -10.98 21.87
N GLN A 103 -10.19 -10.64 23.14
CA GLN A 103 -10.12 -11.58 24.24
C GLN A 103 -11.39 -11.59 25.10
N SER A 104 -12.45 -10.90 24.68
CA SER A 104 -13.71 -10.87 25.42
C SER A 104 -14.42 -12.21 25.34
N ARG A 105 -14.41 -12.94 26.45
CA ARG A 105 -15.07 -14.24 26.55
C ARG A 105 -16.58 -14.13 26.35
N PRO A 106 -17.30 -13.15 26.99
CA PRO A 106 -18.74 -13.02 26.75
C PRO A 106 -19.09 -12.79 25.26
N ILE A 107 -18.31 -11.94 24.55
CA ILE A 107 -18.55 -11.68 23.13
C ILE A 107 -18.26 -12.94 22.29
N HIS A 108 -17.15 -13.63 22.58
CA HIS A 108 -16.81 -14.88 21.89
C HIS A 108 -17.90 -15.93 22.05
N ASP A 109 -18.37 -16.15 23.29
CA ASP A 109 -19.40 -17.15 23.57
C ASP A 109 -20.75 -16.78 22.92
N ALA A 110 -21.08 -15.49 22.87
CA ALA A 110 -22.27 -15.01 22.15
C ALA A 110 -22.13 -15.24 20.63
N LEU A 111 -20.94 -15.02 20.05
CA LEU A 111 -20.67 -15.33 18.62
C LEU A 111 -20.77 -16.83 18.35
N LEU A 112 -20.26 -17.67 19.24
CA LEU A 112 -20.40 -19.14 19.13
C LEU A 112 -21.87 -19.56 19.16
N ALA A 113 -22.62 -19.05 20.15
CA ALA A 113 -24.05 -19.35 20.27
C ALA A 113 -24.81 -18.94 19.01
N LEU A 114 -24.45 -17.78 18.43
CA LEU A 114 -25.07 -17.31 17.18
C LEU A 114 -24.71 -18.24 16.00
N ARG A 115 -23.46 -18.68 15.90
CA ARG A 115 -22.99 -19.60 14.85
C ARG A 115 -23.66 -20.98 14.94
N GLU A 116 -23.97 -21.42 16.16
CA GLU A 116 -24.59 -22.71 16.43
C GLU A 116 -26.12 -22.66 16.46
N SER A 117 -26.70 -21.48 16.30
CA SER A 117 -28.15 -21.29 16.36
C SER A 117 -28.87 -21.91 15.14
N PRO A 118 -30.13 -22.32 15.31
CA PRO A 118 -30.94 -22.79 14.18
C PRO A 118 -31.13 -21.72 13.09
N GLU A 119 -30.97 -20.45 13.41
CA GLU A 119 -31.09 -19.35 12.46
C GLU A 119 -29.86 -19.19 11.56
N PHE A 120 -28.68 -19.65 11.99
CA PHE A 120 -27.43 -19.43 11.29
C PHE A 120 -27.47 -19.80 9.80
N PRO A 121 -28.04 -20.99 9.42
CA PRO A 121 -28.13 -21.34 7.98
C PRO A 121 -29.05 -20.42 7.18
N THR A 122 -29.93 -19.65 7.82
CA THR A 122 -30.84 -18.73 7.13
C THR A 122 -30.18 -17.37 6.85
N PHE A 123 -29.04 -17.08 7.46
CA PHE A 123 -28.32 -15.83 7.25
C PHE A 123 -27.68 -15.81 5.86
N SER A 124 -27.47 -14.61 5.31
CA SER A 124 -26.72 -14.49 4.07
C SER A 124 -25.32 -15.11 4.21
N GLN A 125 -24.78 -15.64 3.13
CA GLN A 125 -23.43 -16.22 3.10
C GLN A 125 -22.39 -15.26 3.68
N ALA A 126 -22.53 -13.96 3.40
CA ALA A 126 -21.63 -12.93 3.92
C ALA A 126 -21.71 -12.84 5.44
N LEU A 127 -22.91 -12.86 6.02
CA LEU A 127 -23.08 -12.78 7.48
C LEU A 127 -22.58 -14.06 8.16
N GLN A 128 -22.87 -15.24 7.58
CA GLN A 128 -22.34 -16.51 8.10
C GLN A 128 -20.80 -16.50 8.15
N ARG A 129 -20.19 -16.01 7.04
CA ARG A 129 -18.74 -15.90 6.95
C ARG A 129 -18.19 -14.89 7.99
N THR A 130 -18.85 -13.73 8.11
CA THR A 130 -18.44 -12.70 9.09
C THR A 130 -18.41 -13.26 10.51
N ILE A 131 -19.49 -13.95 10.92
CA ILE A 131 -19.57 -14.55 12.28
C ILE A 131 -18.44 -15.59 12.46
N SER A 132 -18.24 -16.45 11.46
CA SER A 132 -17.21 -17.49 11.52
C SER A 132 -15.80 -16.88 11.63
N LEU A 133 -15.56 -15.78 10.89
CA LEU A 133 -14.28 -15.07 10.95
C LEU A 133 -14.06 -14.40 12.30
N LEU A 134 -15.09 -13.79 12.88
CA LEU A 134 -14.98 -13.15 14.20
C LEU A 134 -14.66 -14.19 15.29
N VAL A 135 -15.29 -15.36 15.26
CA VAL A 135 -14.97 -16.47 16.17
C VAL A 135 -13.49 -16.88 16.04
N ARG A 136 -13.06 -17.12 14.80
CA ARG A 136 -11.66 -17.47 14.52
C ARG A 136 -10.70 -16.37 15.01
N ASP A 137 -11.03 -15.12 14.72
CA ASP A 137 -10.17 -13.99 15.07
C ASP A 137 -10.05 -13.83 16.60
N ALA A 138 -11.11 -14.09 17.36
CA ALA A 138 -11.04 -14.10 18.82
C ALA A 138 -10.07 -15.19 19.32
N ILE A 139 -10.08 -16.37 18.70
CA ILE A 139 -9.13 -17.44 19.03
C ILE A 139 -7.69 -16.96 18.76
N LEU A 140 -7.45 -16.36 17.61
CA LEU A 140 -6.13 -15.84 17.24
C LEU A 140 -5.71 -14.62 18.08
N GLN A 141 -6.64 -13.97 18.77
CA GLN A 141 -6.36 -12.91 19.75
C GLN A 141 -6.18 -13.46 21.16
N GLY A 142 -6.27 -14.77 21.33
CA GLY A 142 -5.97 -15.41 22.60
C GLY A 142 -7.15 -15.48 23.59
N VAL A 143 -8.41 -15.49 23.11
CA VAL A 143 -9.59 -15.55 23.99
C VAL A 143 -9.58 -16.82 24.88
N GLY A 144 -8.95 -17.89 24.39
CA GLY A 144 -8.85 -19.18 25.12
C GLY A 144 -7.65 -19.30 26.04
N LEU A 145 -6.75 -18.32 26.08
CA LEU A 145 -5.52 -18.39 26.85
C LEU A 145 -5.79 -18.30 28.37
N ALA A 146 -4.99 -19.02 29.14
CA ALA A 146 -4.94 -18.87 30.60
C ALA A 146 -4.48 -17.46 30.98
N PRO A 147 -4.79 -16.96 32.18
CA PRO A 147 -4.48 -15.59 32.55
C PRO A 147 -3.02 -15.18 32.32
N ASP A 148 -2.07 -15.99 32.75
CA ASP A 148 -0.64 -15.66 32.60
C ASP A 148 -0.21 -15.65 31.14
N ASP A 149 -0.68 -16.60 30.33
CA ASP A 149 -0.41 -16.66 28.88
C ASP A 149 -1.04 -15.47 28.15
N ARG A 150 -2.22 -15.04 28.60
CA ARG A 150 -2.91 -13.88 28.04
C ARG A 150 -2.14 -12.58 28.34
N GLU A 151 -1.68 -12.43 29.58
CA GLU A 151 -0.82 -11.29 29.95
C GLU A 151 0.44 -11.28 29.07
N ARG A 152 1.07 -12.45 28.90
CA ARG A 152 2.26 -12.56 28.05
C ARG A 152 1.94 -12.23 26.59
N PHE A 153 0.82 -12.73 26.05
CA PHE A 153 0.34 -12.41 24.70
C PHE A 153 0.17 -10.88 24.52
N ASN A 154 -0.43 -10.21 25.49
CA ASN A 154 -0.66 -8.77 25.45
C ASN A 154 0.67 -8.00 25.47
N ALA A 155 1.60 -8.40 26.30
CA ALA A 155 2.95 -7.80 26.33
C ALA A 155 3.66 -7.97 24.98
N ILE A 156 3.56 -9.15 24.37
CA ILE A 156 4.13 -9.43 23.04
C ILE A 156 3.48 -8.51 21.99
N SER A 157 2.15 -8.38 22.02
CA SER A 157 1.40 -7.53 21.05
C SER A 157 1.86 -6.08 21.13
N GLN A 158 2.02 -5.56 22.34
CA GLN A 158 2.51 -4.19 22.56
C GLN A 158 3.94 -4.03 22.01
N GLU A 159 4.83 -4.93 22.42
CA GLU A 159 6.24 -4.85 22.01
C GLU A 159 6.37 -4.98 20.47
N LEU A 160 5.59 -5.85 19.83
CA LEU A 160 5.60 -6.00 18.37
C LEU A 160 5.12 -4.72 17.67
N ALA A 161 4.11 -4.04 18.22
CA ALA A 161 3.61 -2.78 17.65
C ALA A 161 4.69 -1.68 17.73
N GLU A 162 5.34 -1.54 18.90
CA GLU A 162 6.42 -0.57 19.11
C GLU A 162 7.60 -0.84 18.18
N LEU A 163 8.05 -2.11 18.11
CA LEU A 163 9.18 -2.49 17.26
C LEU A 163 8.88 -2.26 15.78
N SER A 164 7.64 -2.51 15.33
CA SER A 164 7.24 -2.29 13.95
C SER A 164 7.26 -0.80 13.59
N THR A 165 6.78 0.04 14.50
CA THR A 165 6.81 1.50 14.32
C THR A 165 8.24 2.01 14.30
N ARG A 166 9.08 1.57 15.26
CA ARG A 166 10.51 1.93 15.30
C ARG A 166 11.21 1.52 14.00
N PHE A 167 10.96 0.29 13.55
CA PHE A 167 11.54 -0.22 12.29
C PHE A 167 11.25 0.74 11.12
N THR A 168 9.98 1.12 10.99
CA THR A 168 9.54 1.99 9.89
C THR A 168 10.18 3.39 9.98
N ASN A 169 10.19 3.96 11.18
CA ASN A 169 10.82 5.27 11.41
C ASN A 169 12.32 5.23 11.13
N ASN A 170 13.02 4.19 11.60
CA ASN A 170 14.47 4.03 11.34
C ASN A 170 14.78 3.97 9.84
N VAL A 171 13.95 3.25 9.05
CA VAL A 171 14.12 3.20 7.59
C VAL A 171 13.92 4.58 6.97
N LEU A 172 12.89 5.32 7.41
CA LEU A 172 12.63 6.67 6.92
C LEU A 172 13.81 7.61 7.27
N ASP A 173 14.23 7.60 8.51
CA ASP A 173 15.32 8.46 9.00
C ASP A 173 16.64 8.14 8.29
N ALA A 174 16.98 6.85 8.13
CA ALA A 174 18.19 6.44 7.41
C ALA A 174 18.12 6.84 5.92
N THR A 175 16.92 6.81 5.33
CA THR A 175 16.72 7.25 3.93
C THR A 175 16.92 8.76 3.82
N GLN A 176 16.39 9.53 4.78
CA GLN A 176 16.53 11.00 4.78
C GLN A 176 17.99 11.45 5.05
N ALA A 177 18.71 10.68 5.85
CA ALA A 177 20.08 11.00 6.22
C ALA A 177 21.07 10.78 5.06
N TYR A 178 20.77 9.87 4.14
CA TYR A 178 21.68 9.58 3.02
C TYR A 178 21.60 10.67 1.95
N CYS A 179 22.76 11.15 1.55
CA CYS A 179 22.89 12.14 0.47
C CYS A 179 24.21 11.92 -0.28
N LEU A 180 24.13 11.61 -1.56
CA LEU A 180 25.29 11.57 -2.44
C LEU A 180 25.36 12.91 -3.17
N THR A 181 26.40 13.69 -2.91
CA THR A 181 26.63 14.97 -3.55
C THR A 181 27.57 14.77 -4.75
N LEU A 182 27.10 15.09 -5.93
CA LEU A 182 27.88 15.01 -7.17
C LEU A 182 28.21 16.44 -7.61
N THR A 183 29.47 16.70 -7.89
CA THR A 183 29.95 18.05 -8.23
C THR A 183 30.66 18.11 -9.57
N GLN A 184 30.97 16.97 -10.17
CA GLN A 184 31.68 16.88 -11.43
C GLN A 184 30.74 16.40 -12.54
N ARG A 185 30.90 16.96 -13.73
CA ARG A 185 30.09 16.61 -14.90
C ARG A 185 30.21 15.11 -15.24
N GLU A 186 31.37 14.53 -15.01
CA GLU A 186 31.62 13.10 -15.27
C GLU A 186 30.87 12.19 -14.30
N GLU A 187 30.55 12.67 -13.11
CA GLU A 187 29.81 11.90 -12.10
C GLU A 187 28.33 11.76 -12.46
N VAL A 188 27.79 12.74 -13.20
CA VAL A 188 26.38 12.72 -13.63
C VAL A 188 26.21 12.19 -15.06
N ALA A 189 27.29 11.70 -15.69
CA ALA A 189 27.25 11.18 -17.06
C ALA A 189 26.23 10.04 -17.17
N GLY A 190 25.38 10.11 -18.19
CA GLY A 190 24.36 9.11 -18.48
C GLY A 190 23.01 9.38 -17.82
N LEU A 191 22.96 10.27 -16.82
CA LEU A 191 21.68 10.57 -16.13
C LEU A 191 20.75 11.40 -17.04
N PRO A 192 19.46 11.09 -17.06
CA PRO A 192 18.48 11.90 -17.79
C PRO A 192 18.39 13.33 -17.26
N GLU A 193 18.11 14.28 -18.14
CA GLU A 193 18.02 15.71 -17.80
C GLU A 193 16.96 15.96 -16.71
N ASP A 194 15.84 15.27 -16.76
CA ASP A 194 14.79 15.39 -15.73
C ASP A 194 15.29 14.94 -14.36
N SER A 195 16.08 13.84 -14.30
CA SER A 195 16.67 13.37 -13.05
C SER A 195 17.66 14.39 -12.48
N LEU A 196 18.48 15.00 -13.36
CA LEU A 196 19.43 16.04 -12.96
C LEU A 196 18.71 17.27 -12.41
N ARG A 197 17.66 17.70 -13.08
CA ARG A 197 16.85 18.85 -12.66
C ARG A 197 16.20 18.61 -11.28
N LEU A 198 15.67 17.40 -11.08
CA LEU A 198 15.11 17.00 -9.79
C LEU A 198 16.15 17.00 -8.68
N ALA A 199 17.32 16.41 -8.96
CA ALA A 199 18.42 16.35 -8.00
C ALA A 199 18.88 17.76 -7.58
N ALA A 200 18.94 18.69 -8.53
CA ALA A 200 19.26 20.08 -8.25
C ALA A 200 18.21 20.74 -7.35
N ASN A 201 16.93 20.49 -7.61
CA ASN A 201 15.85 21.03 -6.77
C ASN A 201 15.93 20.48 -5.33
N MET A 202 16.21 19.20 -5.17
CA MET A 202 16.41 18.59 -3.84
C MET A 202 17.62 19.19 -3.12
N ALA A 203 18.71 19.42 -3.83
CA ALA A 203 19.91 20.03 -3.25
C ALA A 203 19.60 21.46 -2.78
N ARG A 204 18.84 22.23 -3.57
CA ARG A 204 18.43 23.60 -3.17
C ARG A 204 17.53 23.58 -1.93
N SER A 205 16.59 22.65 -1.84
CA SER A 205 15.71 22.53 -0.68
C SER A 205 16.49 22.16 0.61
N ARG A 206 17.67 21.55 0.44
CA ARG A 206 18.58 21.23 1.55
C ARG A 206 19.63 22.32 1.81
N GLY A 207 19.43 23.51 1.27
CA GLY A 207 20.28 24.66 1.55
C GLY A 207 21.45 24.89 0.58
N GLN A 208 21.56 24.08 -0.48
CA GLN A 208 22.60 24.27 -1.51
C GLN A 208 22.05 25.17 -2.63
N ALA A 209 21.93 26.46 -2.35
CA ALA A 209 21.29 27.43 -3.24
C ALA A 209 21.87 27.46 -4.67
N GLU A 210 23.17 27.19 -4.79
CA GLU A 210 23.90 27.22 -6.07
C GLU A 210 23.80 25.90 -6.86
N ALA A 211 23.04 24.91 -6.35
CA ALA A 211 22.96 23.61 -7.04
C ALA A 211 22.37 23.75 -8.45
N THR A 212 23.06 23.16 -9.42
CA THR A 212 22.67 23.14 -10.83
C THR A 212 22.21 21.75 -11.25
N ALA A 213 21.80 21.60 -12.50
CA ALA A 213 21.45 20.29 -13.08
C ALA A 213 22.67 19.35 -13.19
N GLU A 214 23.84 19.79 -12.74
CA GLU A 214 25.05 18.97 -12.70
C GLU A 214 25.36 18.46 -11.29
N SER A 215 24.44 18.64 -10.32
CA SER A 215 24.67 18.24 -8.92
C SER A 215 23.36 17.77 -8.25
N GLY A 216 23.38 16.58 -7.73
CA GLY A 216 22.25 16.09 -6.91
C GLY A 216 21.88 14.61 -7.03
N UNK A 217 21.04 13.89 -6.17
CA UNK A 217 20.81 12.49 -6.19
C UNK A 217 19.39 12.04 -6.38
N UNK A 218 19.06 10.90 -7.03
CA UNK A 218 17.89 10.12 -7.13
C UNK A 218 18.24 8.67 -7.17
N UNK A 219 17.69 7.76 -6.55
CA UNK A 219 17.96 6.37 -6.33
C UNK A 219 17.66 5.46 -7.52
N UNK A 220 16.55 5.25 -7.93
CA UNK A 220 16.22 4.37 -9.01
C UNK A 220 16.78 4.80 -10.34
N SER A 221 16.40 5.86 -10.70
CA SER A 221 16.94 6.42 -11.96
C SER A 221 18.48 6.43 -12.01
N PHE A 222 19.09 6.68 -10.90
CA PHE A 222 20.56 6.65 -10.83
C PHE A 222 21.12 5.27 -11.20
N MET A 223 20.55 4.21 -10.66
CA MET A 223 21.01 2.84 -10.92
C MET A 223 20.82 2.43 -12.38
N GLN A 224 19.80 2.96 -13.05
CA GLN A 224 19.52 2.63 -14.46
C GLN A 224 20.43 3.40 -15.44
N HIS A 225 20.84 4.62 -15.06
CA HIS A 225 21.40 5.53 -16.06
C HIS A 225 22.82 6.01 -15.77
N ALA A 226 23.27 6.06 -14.50
CA ALA A 226 24.60 6.59 -14.18
C ALA A 226 25.69 5.75 -14.84
N ALA A 227 26.55 6.37 -15.62
CA ALA A 227 27.63 5.67 -16.33
C ALA A 227 28.73 5.19 -15.37
N ARG A 228 28.95 5.91 -14.26
CA ARG A 228 30.00 5.60 -13.26
C ARG A 228 29.60 4.38 -12.43
N ARG A 229 30.31 3.26 -12.67
CA ARG A 229 30.06 1.97 -11.99
C ARG A 229 30.30 2.05 -10.48
N ASP A 230 31.38 2.73 -10.08
CA ASP A 230 31.74 2.91 -8.68
C ASP A 230 30.65 3.68 -7.91
N LEU A 231 30.06 4.71 -8.52
CA LEU A 231 28.96 5.47 -7.90
C LEU A 231 27.68 4.64 -7.83
N ARG A 232 27.41 3.77 -8.85
CA ARG A 232 26.30 2.83 -8.73
C ARG A 232 26.50 1.86 -7.57
N GLU A 233 27.73 1.35 -7.40
CA GLU A 233 28.05 0.49 -6.26
C GLU A 233 27.82 1.22 -4.92
N GLU A 234 28.29 2.47 -4.80
CA GLU A 234 28.10 3.26 -3.60
C GLU A 234 26.62 3.42 -3.27
N VAL A 235 25.80 3.85 -4.24
CA VAL A 235 24.35 4.04 -4.06
C VAL A 235 23.66 2.70 -3.72
N TYR A 236 24.03 1.63 -4.42
CA TYR A 236 23.50 0.29 -4.15
C TYR A 236 23.77 -0.13 -2.70
N ARG A 237 25.02 -0.01 -2.28
CA ARG A 237 25.41 -0.38 -0.92
C ARG A 237 24.69 0.47 0.14
N ALA A 238 24.62 1.77 -0.07
CA ALA A 238 23.87 2.66 0.82
C ALA A 238 22.39 2.23 0.93
N TYR A 239 21.79 1.86 -0.21
CA TYR A 239 20.38 1.43 -0.25
C TYR A 239 20.16 0.12 0.51
N ILE A 240 20.99 -0.90 0.29
CA ILE A 240 20.78 -2.23 0.90
C ILE A 240 21.18 -2.28 2.37
N THR A 241 22.02 -1.34 2.83
CA THR A 241 22.46 -1.28 4.23
C THR A 241 21.74 -0.18 5.04
N ARG A 242 20.74 0.48 4.45
CA ARG A 242 20.03 1.53 5.19
C ARG A 242 19.37 0.92 6.44
N ALA A 243 19.43 1.65 7.54
CA ALA A 243 18.94 1.23 8.85
C ALA A 243 19.55 -0.12 9.30
N ALA A 244 20.84 -0.34 8.97
CA ALA A 244 21.58 -1.52 9.40
C ALA A 244 22.81 -1.16 10.27
N ALA A 245 22.88 0.07 10.75
CA ALA A 245 23.98 0.52 11.62
C ALA A 245 23.60 1.81 12.36
N GLY A 246 24.36 2.13 13.40
CA GLY A 246 24.20 3.36 14.17
C GLY A 246 22.89 3.45 14.93
N ASP A 247 22.38 4.66 15.11
CA ASP A 247 21.18 4.92 15.90
C ASP A 247 19.90 4.39 15.23
N THR A 248 19.96 4.15 13.91
CA THR A 248 18.81 3.63 13.15
C THR A 248 18.91 2.12 12.90
N ASP A 249 19.84 1.40 13.55
CA ASP A 249 20.04 -0.03 13.32
C ASP A 249 18.79 -0.85 13.68
N ASN A 250 18.23 -1.52 12.69
CA ASN A 250 17.04 -2.37 12.85
C ASN A 250 17.37 -3.83 13.16
N LEU A 251 18.64 -4.26 13.08
CA LEU A 251 18.97 -5.68 13.27
C LEU A 251 18.55 -6.20 14.65
N PRO A 252 18.83 -5.50 15.77
CA PRO A 252 18.35 -5.96 17.08
C PRO A 252 16.81 -6.07 17.13
N GLY A 253 16.11 -5.11 16.52
CA GLY A 253 14.65 -5.12 16.41
C GLY A 253 14.13 -6.30 15.61
N ILE A 254 14.75 -6.62 14.46
CA ILE A 254 14.39 -7.78 13.63
C ILE A 254 14.51 -9.07 14.43
N LEU A 255 15.64 -9.27 15.11
CA LEU A 255 15.86 -10.47 15.91
C LEU A 255 14.82 -10.60 17.04
N ARG A 256 14.49 -9.46 17.65
CA ARG A 256 13.47 -9.44 18.72
C ARG A 256 12.08 -9.76 18.18
N ILE A 257 11.70 -9.16 17.04
CA ILE A 257 10.42 -9.43 16.37
C ILE A 257 10.29 -10.92 16.04
N LEU A 258 11.34 -11.55 15.49
CA LEU A 258 11.30 -12.97 15.14
C LEU A 258 11.10 -13.84 16.38
N LYS A 259 11.80 -13.53 17.48
CA LYS A 259 11.67 -14.24 18.75
C LYS A 259 10.24 -14.11 19.32
N LEU A 260 9.71 -12.87 19.33
CA LEU A 260 8.35 -12.61 19.82
C LEU A 260 7.29 -13.31 18.99
N ARG A 261 7.44 -13.31 17.66
CA ARG A 261 6.52 -14.00 16.75
C ARG A 261 6.52 -15.52 16.97
N LYS A 262 7.71 -16.11 17.22
CA LYS A 262 7.82 -17.53 17.55
C LYS A 262 7.10 -17.83 18.85
N GLU A 263 7.31 -17.02 19.88
CA GLU A 263 6.66 -17.17 21.18
C GLU A 263 5.13 -17.02 21.06
N LEU A 264 4.67 -16.01 20.34
CA LEU A 264 3.24 -15.78 20.12
C LEU A 264 2.59 -16.99 19.43
N ALA A 265 3.25 -17.55 18.42
CA ALA A 265 2.75 -18.73 17.72
C ALA A 265 2.61 -19.91 18.69
N ALA A 266 3.61 -20.14 19.55
CA ALA A 266 3.58 -21.21 20.54
C ALA A 266 2.44 -21.03 21.56
N LEU A 267 2.22 -19.79 22.04
CA LEU A 267 1.09 -19.47 22.94
C LEU A 267 -0.25 -19.82 22.31
N LEU A 268 -0.39 -19.62 21.01
CA LEU A 268 -1.62 -19.92 20.26
C LEU A 268 -1.71 -21.37 19.78
N GLY A 269 -0.71 -22.21 20.08
CA GLY A 269 -0.71 -23.63 19.70
C GLY A 269 -0.29 -23.89 18.26
N PHE A 270 0.43 -22.98 17.63
CA PHE A 270 0.93 -23.13 16.26
C PHE A 270 2.43 -23.43 16.24
N ASP A 271 2.86 -24.23 15.27
CA ASP A 271 4.27 -24.59 15.07
C ASP A 271 5.17 -23.37 14.79
N ASN A 272 4.62 -22.39 14.09
CA ASN A 272 5.37 -21.19 13.69
C ASN A 272 4.41 -20.04 13.34
N TYR A 273 4.97 -18.83 13.26
CA TYR A 273 4.20 -17.62 12.98
C TYR A 273 3.63 -17.59 11.55
N ALA A 274 4.27 -18.28 10.60
CA ALA A 274 3.73 -18.36 9.24
C ALA A 274 2.37 -19.07 9.25
N ALA A 275 2.23 -20.15 10.05
CA ALA A 275 0.95 -20.84 10.21
C ALA A 275 -0.13 -19.91 10.82
N VAL A 276 0.20 -19.16 11.88
CA VAL A 276 -0.70 -18.14 12.46
C VAL A 276 -1.15 -17.15 11.38
N SER A 277 -0.20 -16.65 10.60
CA SER A 277 -0.46 -15.66 9.54
C SER A 277 -1.40 -16.21 8.45
N LEU A 278 -1.27 -17.50 8.13
CA LEU A 278 -2.06 -18.13 7.07
C LEU A 278 -3.51 -18.40 7.47
N GLU A 279 -3.83 -18.47 8.78
CA GLU A 279 -5.20 -18.67 9.24
C GLU A 279 -6.19 -17.64 8.65
N ARG A 280 -5.71 -16.45 8.33
CA ARG A 280 -6.53 -15.38 7.76
C ARG A 280 -6.37 -15.25 6.23
N LYS A 281 -5.66 -16.17 5.58
CA LYS A 281 -5.32 -16.08 4.16
C LYS A 281 -5.91 -17.25 3.38
N MET A 282 -5.75 -17.21 2.06
CA MET A 282 -6.33 -18.22 1.16
C MET A 282 -5.50 -19.49 1.05
N ALA A 283 -4.18 -19.38 1.29
CA ALA A 283 -3.30 -20.54 1.18
C ALA A 283 -3.63 -21.55 2.28
N PRO A 284 -3.78 -22.84 1.93
CA PRO A 284 -4.16 -23.85 2.91
C PRO A 284 -3.07 -24.18 3.93
N GLY A 285 -1.83 -23.80 3.68
CA GLY A 285 -0.72 -24.04 4.61
C GLY A 285 0.61 -23.62 4.02
N VAL A 286 1.65 -23.66 4.86
CA VAL A 286 3.03 -23.25 4.49
C VAL A 286 3.55 -24.08 3.31
N ALA A 287 3.33 -25.40 3.35
CA ALA A 287 3.79 -26.31 2.29
C ALA A 287 3.25 -25.94 0.90
N SER A 288 2.01 -25.44 0.81
CA SER A 288 1.42 -25.00 -0.47
C SER A 288 2.16 -23.80 -1.04
N ILE A 289 2.56 -22.86 -0.17
CA ILE A 289 3.32 -21.68 -0.58
C ILE A 289 4.72 -22.10 -1.03
N GLU A 290 5.39 -22.97 -0.27
CA GLU A 290 6.71 -23.47 -0.62
C GLU A 290 6.69 -24.20 -1.95
N SER A 291 5.67 -25.02 -2.20
CA SER A 291 5.50 -25.73 -3.47
C SER A 291 5.34 -24.75 -4.63
N LEU A 292 4.49 -23.73 -4.45
CA LEU A 292 4.30 -22.69 -5.48
C LEU A 292 5.61 -21.93 -5.76
N LEU A 293 6.31 -21.53 -4.70
CA LEU A 293 7.59 -20.81 -4.85
C LEU A 293 8.63 -21.66 -5.57
N ARG A 294 8.70 -22.97 -5.24
CA ARG A 294 9.60 -23.89 -5.92
C ARG A 294 9.27 -24.01 -7.42
N THR A 295 7.99 -24.16 -7.74
CA THR A 295 7.54 -24.23 -9.13
C THR A 295 7.94 -22.97 -9.91
N ILE A 296 7.75 -21.80 -9.31
CA ILE A 296 8.13 -20.52 -9.95
C ILE A 296 9.66 -20.45 -10.10
N GLN A 297 10.39 -20.81 -9.05
CA GLN A 297 11.86 -20.80 -9.06
C GLN A 297 12.40 -21.70 -10.18
N GLU A 298 11.93 -22.95 -10.25
CA GLU A 298 12.36 -23.91 -11.26
C GLU A 298 12.09 -23.40 -12.68
N ALA A 299 10.91 -22.81 -12.90
CA ALA A 299 10.53 -22.27 -14.20
C ALA A 299 11.32 -21.02 -14.59
N ALA A 300 11.77 -20.21 -13.63
CA ALA A 300 12.41 -18.92 -13.89
C ALA A 300 13.94 -18.98 -13.93
N THR A 301 14.56 -19.99 -13.29
CA THR A 301 16.01 -20.00 -13.05
C THR A 301 16.83 -19.93 -14.35
N ASP A 302 16.51 -20.79 -15.32
CA ASP A 302 17.28 -20.85 -16.58
C ASP A 302 17.18 -19.53 -17.36
N GLN A 303 15.98 -18.93 -17.38
CA GLN A 303 15.81 -17.65 -18.06
C GLN A 303 16.57 -16.52 -17.33
N ALA A 304 16.54 -16.51 -16.01
CA ALA A 304 17.27 -15.51 -15.22
C ALA A 304 18.79 -15.61 -15.46
N LEU A 305 19.32 -16.83 -15.56
CA LEU A 305 20.74 -17.05 -15.89
C LEU A 305 21.06 -16.55 -17.30
N ASN A 306 20.20 -16.86 -18.27
CA ASN A 306 20.38 -16.38 -19.65
C ASN A 306 20.32 -14.84 -19.71
N ASP A 307 19.42 -14.23 -18.97
CA ASP A 307 19.35 -12.77 -18.90
C ASP A 307 20.67 -12.17 -18.37
N LEU A 308 21.25 -12.77 -17.32
CA LEU A 308 22.55 -12.30 -16.80
C LEU A 308 23.68 -12.48 -17.81
N ILE A 309 23.68 -13.58 -18.59
CA ILE A 309 24.65 -13.80 -19.68
C ILE A 309 24.50 -12.69 -20.73
N ASP A 310 23.26 -12.38 -21.16
CA ASP A 310 23.01 -11.33 -22.14
C ASP A 310 23.53 -9.96 -21.63
N LEU A 311 23.36 -9.66 -20.33
CA LEU A 311 23.88 -8.42 -19.73
C LEU A 311 25.43 -8.41 -19.75
N GLY A 312 26.05 -9.54 -19.40
CA GLY A 312 27.52 -9.68 -19.41
C GLY A 312 28.10 -9.52 -20.83
N ASP A 313 27.47 -10.14 -21.82
CA ASP A 313 27.89 -10.01 -23.22
C ASP A 313 27.77 -8.56 -23.70
N LEU A 314 26.71 -7.85 -23.31
CA LEU A 314 26.54 -6.45 -23.66
C LEU A 314 27.61 -5.57 -22.97
N ALA A 315 27.90 -5.84 -21.71
CA ALA A 315 28.95 -5.12 -20.96
C ALA A 315 30.32 -5.32 -21.63
N ARG A 316 30.67 -6.58 -21.93
CA ARG A 316 31.93 -6.91 -22.61
C ARG A 316 32.05 -6.22 -23.98
N ALA A 317 30.98 -6.25 -24.77
CA ALA A 317 30.94 -5.59 -26.08
C ALA A 317 31.08 -4.07 -25.97
N SER A 318 30.78 -3.51 -24.80
CA SER A 318 30.91 -2.08 -24.50
C SER A 318 32.24 -1.71 -23.82
N GLY A 319 33.17 -2.67 -23.74
CA GLY A 319 34.47 -2.46 -23.11
C GLY A 319 34.42 -2.37 -21.57
N GLN A 320 33.39 -2.95 -20.96
CA GLN A 320 33.18 -2.96 -19.51
C GLN A 320 33.32 -4.39 -18.97
N PRO A 321 33.57 -4.53 -17.65
CA PRO A 321 33.62 -5.88 -17.06
C PRO A 321 32.32 -6.66 -17.26
N ASP A 322 32.45 -7.91 -17.65
CA ASP A 322 31.34 -8.84 -17.84
C ASP A 322 30.96 -9.60 -16.57
N ASP A 323 31.68 -9.35 -15.49
CA ASP A 323 31.38 -9.82 -14.14
C ASP A 323 30.25 -8.94 -13.56
N ILE A 324 29.01 -9.24 -13.95
CA ILE A 324 27.83 -8.44 -13.60
C ILE A 324 27.56 -8.54 -12.10
N GLN A 325 27.66 -7.42 -11.44
CA GLN A 325 27.37 -7.28 -10.01
C GLN A 325 25.94 -6.76 -9.81
N PRO A 326 25.36 -6.90 -8.62
CA PRO A 326 23.99 -6.41 -8.38
C PRO A 326 23.76 -4.93 -8.75
N TRP A 327 24.76 -4.09 -8.61
CA TRP A 327 24.68 -2.67 -8.99
C TRP A 327 24.77 -2.42 -10.50
N ASP A 328 25.09 -3.44 -11.27
CA ASP A 328 25.19 -3.36 -12.73
C ASP A 328 23.90 -3.81 -13.45
N VAL A 329 23.08 -4.63 -12.78
CA VAL A 329 21.93 -5.28 -13.39
C VAL A 329 20.97 -4.26 -14.01
N MET A 330 20.55 -3.24 -13.22
CA MET A 330 19.60 -2.23 -13.72
C MET A 330 20.19 -1.42 -14.88
N TYR A 331 21.47 -1.08 -14.81
CA TYR A 331 22.14 -0.29 -15.85
C TYR A 331 22.19 -1.07 -17.18
N TRP A 332 22.67 -2.31 -17.13
CA TRP A 332 22.79 -3.10 -18.36
C TRP A 332 21.43 -3.58 -18.89
N ALA A 333 20.45 -3.81 -18.02
CA ALA A 333 19.08 -4.13 -18.44
C ALA A 333 18.49 -2.97 -19.26
N GLU A 334 18.70 -1.73 -18.82
CA GLU A 334 18.26 -0.54 -19.57
C GLU A 334 18.97 -0.44 -20.92
N ARG A 335 20.28 -0.64 -20.95
CA ARG A 335 21.07 -0.64 -22.21
C ARG A 335 20.62 -1.79 -23.13
N LEU A 336 20.31 -2.94 -22.59
CA LEU A 336 19.83 -4.09 -23.38
C LEU A 336 18.44 -3.78 -23.97
N LYS A 337 17.57 -3.16 -23.20
CA LYS A 337 16.25 -2.68 -23.65
C LYS A 337 16.41 -1.71 -24.83
N GLU A 338 17.29 -0.73 -24.67
CA GLU A 338 17.60 0.24 -25.73
C GLU A 338 18.10 -0.46 -27.00
N ARG A 339 19.05 -1.40 -26.84
CA ARG A 339 19.64 -2.14 -27.97
C ARG A 339 18.62 -3.01 -28.69
N ARG A 340 17.76 -3.72 -27.95
CA ARG A 340 16.78 -4.66 -28.52
C ARG A 340 15.58 -3.97 -29.16
N PHE A 341 15.11 -2.91 -28.56
CA PHE A 341 13.82 -2.30 -28.93
C PHE A 341 13.94 -0.88 -29.46
N GLY A 342 15.11 -0.26 -29.38
CA GLY A 342 15.29 1.14 -29.76
C GLY A 342 14.51 2.12 -28.86
N LEU A 343 14.14 1.66 -27.67
CA LEU A 343 13.27 2.44 -26.77
C LEU A 343 14.07 2.96 -25.57
N ARG A 344 13.89 4.25 -25.31
CA ARG A 344 14.33 4.91 -24.09
C ARG A 344 13.12 5.59 -23.47
N ASP A 345 13.06 5.55 -22.15
CA ASP A 345 11.91 6.10 -21.43
C ASP A 345 11.68 7.59 -21.74
N GLU A 346 12.75 8.36 -21.93
CA GLU A 346 12.66 9.78 -22.28
C GLU A 346 11.92 10.01 -23.62
N LEU A 347 12.01 9.08 -24.55
CA LEU A 347 11.32 9.16 -25.84
C LEU A 347 9.83 8.84 -25.71
N ILE A 348 9.50 7.99 -24.76
CA ILE A 348 8.12 7.48 -24.57
C ILE A 348 7.33 8.41 -23.63
N ARG A 349 7.98 8.91 -22.57
CA ARG A 349 7.35 9.75 -21.54
C ARG A 349 6.41 10.83 -22.07
N PRO A 350 6.78 11.62 -23.09
CA PRO A 350 5.88 12.69 -23.55
C PRO A 350 4.51 12.21 -24.03
N TYR A 351 4.39 10.92 -24.37
CA TYR A 351 3.13 10.33 -24.83
C TYR A 351 2.24 9.87 -23.69
N PHE A 352 2.74 9.87 -22.44
CA PHE A 352 2.03 9.33 -21.26
C PHE A 352 1.95 10.35 -20.12
N PRO A 353 1.41 11.55 -20.38
CA PRO A 353 1.22 12.51 -19.28
C PRO A 353 0.18 11.97 -18.29
N LEU A 354 0.45 12.09 -16.99
CA LEU A 354 -0.40 11.51 -15.94
C LEU A 354 -1.89 11.87 -16.09
N PRO A 355 -2.28 13.11 -16.41
CA PRO A 355 -3.71 13.41 -16.59
C PRO A 355 -4.36 12.60 -17.72
N ALA A 356 -3.67 12.40 -18.85
CA ALA A 356 -4.21 11.63 -19.97
C ALA A 356 -4.29 10.13 -19.61
N ILE A 357 -3.28 9.61 -18.87
CA ILE A 357 -3.31 8.22 -18.39
C ILE A 357 -4.48 8.01 -17.44
N LEU A 358 -4.70 8.93 -16.50
CA LEU A 358 -5.83 8.83 -15.55
C LEU A 358 -7.16 8.88 -16.30
N GLN A 359 -7.29 9.78 -17.26
CA GLN A 359 -8.51 9.86 -18.08
C GLN A 359 -8.75 8.55 -18.81
N GLY A 360 -7.76 8.02 -19.52
CA GLY A 360 -7.89 6.75 -20.25
C GLY A 360 -8.18 5.58 -19.32
N LEU A 361 -7.56 5.55 -18.13
CA LEU A 361 -7.83 4.54 -17.12
C LEU A 361 -9.27 4.61 -16.63
N PHE A 362 -9.77 5.82 -16.34
CA PHE A 362 -11.15 6.00 -15.88
C PHE A 362 -12.14 5.59 -16.96
N GLU A 363 -11.93 5.99 -18.22
CA GLU A 363 -12.75 5.56 -19.35
C GLU A 363 -12.77 4.04 -19.50
N LEU A 364 -11.63 3.38 -19.35
CA LEU A 364 -11.55 1.92 -19.38
C LEU A 364 -12.36 1.28 -18.24
N ILE A 365 -12.23 1.82 -17.02
CA ILE A 365 -12.98 1.33 -15.85
C ILE A 365 -14.49 1.55 -16.05
N GLU A 366 -14.87 2.72 -16.57
CA GLU A 366 -16.27 3.05 -16.89
C GLU A 366 -16.85 2.05 -17.89
N ASN A 367 -16.10 1.75 -18.95
CA ASN A 367 -16.52 0.80 -19.97
C ASN A 367 -16.62 -0.63 -19.46
N LEU A 368 -15.70 -1.04 -18.57
CA LEU A 368 -15.68 -2.42 -18.06
C LEU A 368 -16.72 -2.67 -16.96
N PHE A 369 -17.01 -1.66 -16.15
CA PHE A 369 -17.81 -1.86 -14.93
C PHE A 369 -19.10 -1.05 -14.89
N GLY A 370 -19.36 -0.21 -15.90
CA GLY A 370 -20.57 0.60 -15.95
C GLY A 370 -20.66 1.66 -14.87
N VAL A 371 -19.52 2.15 -14.41
CA VAL A 371 -19.44 3.23 -13.40
C VAL A 371 -18.96 4.51 -14.05
N ARG A 372 -18.98 5.62 -13.32
CA ARG A 372 -18.40 6.90 -13.75
C ARG A 372 -17.47 7.41 -12.66
N ILE A 373 -16.29 7.91 -13.04
CA ILE A 373 -15.30 8.46 -12.11
C ILE A 373 -15.17 9.97 -12.33
N GLU A 374 -15.41 10.74 -11.27
CA GLU A 374 -15.44 12.21 -11.33
C GLU A 374 -14.56 12.81 -10.25
N SER A 375 -13.91 13.94 -10.53
CA SER A 375 -13.15 14.68 -9.52
C SER A 375 -14.08 15.25 -8.45
N GLY A 376 -13.69 15.12 -7.19
CA GLY A 376 -14.34 15.73 -6.03
C GLY A 376 -13.46 16.82 -5.44
N ALA A 377 -13.19 17.86 -6.21
CA ALA A 377 -12.23 18.90 -5.87
C ALA A 377 -12.56 19.66 -4.57
N GLU A 378 -13.82 19.63 -4.13
CA GLU A 378 -14.26 20.27 -2.90
C GLU A 378 -13.97 19.44 -1.63
N VAL A 379 -13.54 18.18 -1.77
CA VAL A 379 -13.25 17.32 -0.62
C VAL A 379 -11.89 17.68 -0.02
N PRO A 380 -11.80 17.90 1.32
CA PRO A 380 -10.52 18.28 1.93
C PRO A 380 -9.45 17.23 1.75
N THR A 381 -8.24 17.67 1.44
CA THR A 381 -7.07 16.80 1.28
C THR A 381 -5.96 17.23 2.24
N TRP A 382 -4.99 16.34 2.50
CA TRP A 382 -3.85 16.61 3.38
C TRP A 382 -2.72 17.36 2.69
N GLN A 383 -2.75 17.43 1.35
CA GLN A 383 -1.72 18.11 0.56
C GLN A 383 -2.32 18.59 -0.75
N ALA A 384 -1.77 19.67 -1.29
CA ALA A 384 -2.32 20.34 -2.49
C ALA A 384 -2.32 19.44 -3.75
N ASP A 385 -1.38 18.50 -3.82
CA ASP A 385 -1.23 17.61 -4.97
C ASP A 385 -2.11 16.35 -4.87
N VAL A 386 -2.86 16.19 -3.79
CA VAL A 386 -3.77 15.05 -3.59
C VAL A 386 -5.13 15.38 -4.20
N THR A 387 -5.68 14.45 -4.94
CA THR A 387 -7.00 14.60 -5.56
C THR A 387 -7.95 13.52 -5.04
N TYR A 388 -9.18 13.91 -4.74
CA TYR A 388 -10.26 12.96 -4.43
C TYR A 388 -11.09 12.71 -5.70
N TYR A 389 -11.49 11.46 -5.89
CA TYR A 389 -12.36 11.03 -7.00
C TYR A 389 -13.57 10.29 -6.45
N ARG A 390 -14.75 10.59 -7.01
CA ARG A 390 -16.01 9.88 -6.77
C ARG A 390 -16.24 8.81 -7.80
N VAL A 391 -16.76 7.68 -7.37
CA VAL A 391 -17.22 6.61 -8.27
C VAL A 391 -18.74 6.55 -8.18
N ARG A 392 -19.42 6.75 -9.32
CA ARG A 392 -20.88 6.70 -9.41
C ARG A 392 -21.32 5.49 -10.24
N ASN A 393 -22.47 4.92 -9.91
CA ASN A 393 -23.07 3.86 -10.70
C ASN A 393 -23.81 4.44 -11.91
N GLY A 394 -24.39 3.57 -12.76
CA GLY A 394 -25.14 3.98 -13.96
C GLY A 394 -26.37 4.82 -13.67
N GLU A 395 -26.86 4.83 -12.42
CA GLU A 395 -27.99 5.65 -11.97
C GLU A 395 -27.56 7.01 -11.43
N GLY A 396 -26.24 7.26 -11.39
CA GLY A 396 -25.68 8.52 -10.86
C GLY A 396 -25.46 8.53 -9.35
N HIS A 397 -25.76 7.44 -8.64
CA HIS A 397 -25.53 7.36 -7.20
C HIS A 397 -24.05 7.15 -6.90
N GLU A 398 -23.51 7.87 -5.93
CA GLU A 398 -22.15 7.67 -5.45
C GLU A 398 -22.05 6.33 -4.72
N ILE A 399 -21.17 5.45 -5.21
CA ILE A 399 -21.01 4.10 -4.66
C ILE A 399 -19.64 3.87 -4.03
N ALA A 400 -18.67 4.75 -4.30
CA ALA A 400 -17.32 4.69 -3.73
C ALA A 400 -16.60 6.01 -3.98
N GLY A 401 -15.43 6.17 -3.35
CA GLY A 401 -14.53 7.26 -3.64
C GLY A 401 -13.11 6.89 -3.24
N PHE A 402 -12.13 7.62 -3.75
CA PHE A 402 -10.74 7.39 -3.41
C PHE A 402 -9.92 8.68 -3.52
N TYR A 403 -8.93 8.78 -2.65
CA TYR A 403 -7.88 9.78 -2.76
C TYR A 403 -6.73 9.21 -3.57
N LEU A 404 -6.16 10.03 -4.42
CA LEU A 404 -4.94 9.71 -5.18
C LEU A 404 -3.85 10.68 -4.75
N ASP A 405 -2.78 10.14 -4.15
CA ASP A 405 -1.61 10.89 -3.72
C ASP A 405 -0.40 10.35 -4.49
N PRO A 406 -0.13 10.88 -5.70
CA PRO A 406 0.83 10.24 -6.61
C PRO A 406 2.29 10.59 -6.34
N TYR A 407 2.57 11.60 -5.50
CA TYR A 407 3.93 12.16 -5.43
C TYR A 407 4.66 11.75 -4.16
N ALA A 408 5.95 11.47 -4.33
CA ALA A 408 6.86 11.25 -3.23
C ALA A 408 7.21 12.58 -2.54
N ARG A 409 7.25 12.56 -1.22
CA ARG A 409 7.69 13.68 -0.38
C ARG A 409 8.58 13.07 0.71
N PRO A 410 9.83 12.72 0.37
CA PRO A 410 10.66 11.92 1.27
C PRO A 410 10.96 12.58 2.62
N GLU A 411 10.75 13.89 2.74
CA GLU A 411 10.90 14.64 3.99
C GLU A 411 9.76 14.39 4.99
N GLU A 412 8.58 13.93 4.52
CA GLU A 412 7.42 13.75 5.42
C GLU A 412 6.57 12.52 5.09
N LYS A 413 6.72 11.94 3.89
CA LYS A 413 5.89 10.83 3.44
C LYS A 413 6.71 9.55 3.38
N ARG A 414 6.18 8.49 3.99
CA ARG A 414 6.79 7.16 3.97
C ARG A 414 6.97 6.68 2.52
N GLY A 415 8.11 6.08 2.23
CA GLY A 415 8.40 5.56 0.91
C GLY A 415 7.64 4.28 0.59
N GLY A 416 7.55 3.98 -0.70
CA GLY A 416 6.81 2.84 -1.23
C GLY A 416 5.42 3.23 -1.72
N ALA A 417 4.70 2.27 -2.28
CA ALA A 417 3.33 2.46 -2.75
C ALA A 417 2.38 1.59 -1.91
N TRP A 418 1.31 2.17 -1.43
CA TRP A 418 0.33 1.43 -0.63
C TRP A 418 -1.09 1.91 -0.90
N MET A 419 -2.05 1.11 -0.50
CA MET A 419 -3.46 1.43 -0.55
C MET A 419 -4.06 1.11 0.81
N ASP A 420 -4.86 2.03 1.35
CA ASP A 420 -5.51 1.83 2.63
C ASP A 420 -6.98 2.24 2.54
N GLU A 421 -7.76 1.90 3.55
CA GLU A 421 -9.18 2.19 3.62
C GLU A 421 -9.44 3.26 4.68
N LEU A 422 -10.07 4.37 4.28
CA LEU A 422 -10.50 5.40 5.24
C LEU A 422 -11.70 4.92 6.07
N TYR A 423 -12.72 4.41 5.39
CA TYR A 423 -13.85 3.70 6.00
C TYR A 423 -14.52 2.86 4.93
N GLY A 424 -15.05 1.72 5.34
CA GLY A 424 -15.72 0.80 4.45
C GLY A 424 -17.22 1.05 4.36
N ARG A 425 -17.84 0.34 3.43
CA ARG A 425 -19.30 0.33 3.29
C ARG A 425 -19.94 -0.25 4.55
N SER A 426 -20.92 0.46 5.10
CA SER A 426 -21.67 0.01 6.27
C SER A 426 -23.14 0.41 6.15
N THR A 427 -24.03 -0.50 6.53
CA THR A 427 -25.46 -0.19 6.72
C THR A 427 -25.75 0.22 8.15
N VAL A 428 -24.77 0.12 9.03
CA VAL A 428 -24.90 0.37 10.48
C VAL A 428 -24.29 1.72 10.86
N CYS A 429 -23.13 2.04 10.28
CA CYS A 429 -22.33 3.22 10.60
C CYS A 429 -22.46 4.32 9.55
N ALA A 430 -23.54 4.32 8.78
CA ALA A 430 -23.79 5.34 7.76
C ALA A 430 -23.86 6.74 8.41
N PRO A 431 -23.30 7.76 7.78
CA PRO A 431 -23.43 9.13 8.26
C PRO A 431 -24.89 9.58 8.37
N ARG A 432 -25.17 10.41 9.37
CA ARG A 432 -26.54 10.92 9.60
C ARG A 432 -27.04 11.74 8.40
N GLY A 433 -28.25 11.46 7.96
CA GLY A 433 -28.92 12.22 6.91
C GLY A 433 -28.73 11.71 5.49
N HIS A 434 -27.90 10.71 5.28
CA HIS A 434 -27.77 10.04 3.96
C HIS A 434 -28.35 8.63 4.06
N ALA A 435 -29.40 8.41 3.27
CA ALA A 435 -29.98 7.07 3.18
C ALA A 435 -28.89 6.09 2.71
N VAL A 436 -28.55 5.24 3.60
CA VAL A 436 -27.89 3.93 3.47
C VAL A 436 -27.40 3.56 2.06
N ARG A 437 -26.41 4.24 1.49
CA ARG A 437 -25.69 3.71 0.32
C ARG A 437 -24.49 4.55 -0.09
N LEU A 438 -23.56 4.79 0.84
CA LEU A 438 -22.25 5.25 0.44
C LEU A 438 -21.25 4.13 0.72
N PRO A 439 -20.96 3.31 -0.26
CA PRO A 439 -19.84 2.41 -0.08
C PRO A 439 -18.54 3.20 -0.05
N UNK A 440 -17.94 3.05 0.88
CA UNK A 440 -16.88 3.78 1.14
C UNK A 440 -15.72 3.58 0.42
N UNK A 441 -15.54 4.38 0.19
CA UNK A 441 -14.48 4.36 -0.49
C UNK A 441 -13.31 4.08 0.17
N UNK A 442 -12.86 3.54 -0.14
CA UNK A 442 -11.69 3.30 0.20
C UNK A 442 -10.86 4.43 -0.04
N UNK A 443 -10.52 4.84 0.49
CA UNK A 443 -9.67 5.60 0.28
C UNK A 443 -8.67 4.99 -0.20
N CYS A 444 -8.45 4.96 -1.23
CA CYS A 444 -7.31 4.43 -1.92
C CYS A 444 -6.20 5.48 -1.91
N LEU A 445 -5.21 5.18 -1.15
CA LEU A 445 -4.00 6.01 -1.13
C LEU A 445 -3.01 5.33 -2.06
N CYS A 446 -3.07 5.68 -3.34
CA CYS A 446 -2.11 5.17 -4.31
C CYS A 446 -0.94 6.12 -4.37
N GLU A 447 0.22 5.66 -3.96
CA GLU A 447 1.47 6.36 -4.20
C GLU A 447 2.07 5.85 -5.50
N LEU A 448 2.07 6.70 -6.51
CA LEU A 448 2.92 6.54 -7.68
C LEU A 448 4.15 7.38 -7.39
N GLN A 449 5.33 6.88 -7.69
CA GLN A 449 6.56 7.66 -7.52
C GLN A 449 7.03 8.28 -8.83
N PRO A 450 6.47 9.42 -9.23
CA PRO A 450 7.24 10.36 -10.02
C PRO A 450 7.75 11.46 -9.12
N ALA A 451 8.90 11.95 -9.43
CA ALA A 451 9.53 13.03 -8.72
C ALA A 451 8.76 14.35 -8.89
N PRO A 452 8.66 15.20 -7.87
CA PRO A 452 7.96 16.47 -7.99
C PRO A 452 8.67 17.41 -8.96
N GLY A 453 7.95 17.79 -10.01
CA GLY A 453 8.41 18.83 -10.95
C GLY A 453 7.64 20.12 -10.69
N HIS A 454 8.35 21.24 -10.60
CA HIS A 454 7.73 22.55 -10.45
C HIS A 454 7.11 23.00 -11.78
N GLY A 455 5.85 23.37 -11.73
CA GLY A 455 5.11 23.96 -12.84
C GLY A 455 4.10 23.00 -13.45
N ARG A 456 2.99 23.55 -13.90
CA ARG A 456 1.84 22.85 -14.50
C ARG A 456 2.14 22.15 -15.83
N ARG A 457 3.39 21.74 -16.08
CA ARG A 457 3.73 20.93 -17.25
C ARG A 457 3.63 19.46 -16.88
N ALA A 458 3.05 18.69 -17.75
CA ALA A 458 2.74 17.29 -17.62
C ALA A 458 3.84 16.52 -16.87
N ILE A 459 3.49 15.99 -15.72
CA ILE A 459 4.37 15.08 -15.00
C ILE A 459 4.20 13.72 -15.67
N LEU A 460 5.32 13.24 -16.17
CA LEU A 460 5.38 12.01 -16.94
C LEU A 460 5.62 10.85 -15.96
N ASP A 461 4.70 9.92 -15.95
CA ASP A 461 4.80 8.74 -15.10
C ASP A 461 5.76 7.71 -15.70
N GLU A 462 6.50 7.02 -14.88
CA GLU A 462 7.26 5.85 -15.35
C GLU A 462 6.27 4.73 -15.69
N LEU A 463 6.58 3.96 -16.74
CA LEU A 463 5.74 2.84 -17.17
C LEU A 463 5.49 1.86 -16.03
N SER A 464 6.47 1.67 -15.14
CA SER A 464 6.32 0.84 -13.96
C SER A 464 5.25 1.37 -12.97
N GLY A 465 5.12 2.69 -12.85
CA GLY A 465 4.11 3.31 -12.01
C GLY A 465 2.70 3.08 -12.53
N SER A 466 2.51 3.16 -13.85
CA SER A 466 1.19 2.89 -14.46
C SER A 466 0.79 1.42 -14.31
N ASP A 467 1.74 0.49 -14.40
CA ASP A 467 1.48 -0.93 -14.17
C ASP A 467 1.00 -1.19 -12.73
N HIS A 468 1.60 -0.51 -11.75
CA HIS A 468 1.21 -0.65 -10.35
C HIS A 468 -0.20 -0.07 -10.09
N ALA A 469 -0.51 1.09 -10.67
CA ALA A 469 -1.83 1.68 -10.55
C ALA A 469 -2.90 0.77 -11.17
N LEU A 470 -2.65 0.26 -12.37
CA LEU A 470 -3.55 -0.64 -13.07
C LEU A 470 -3.76 -1.95 -12.30
N SER A 471 -2.69 -2.53 -11.76
CA SER A 471 -2.78 -3.79 -11.04
C SER A 471 -3.59 -3.65 -9.73
N ARG A 472 -3.46 -2.53 -9.05
CA ARG A 472 -4.18 -2.30 -7.78
C ARG A 472 -5.67 -2.00 -7.98
N ILE A 473 -6.00 -1.28 -9.04
CA ILE A 473 -7.41 -1.02 -9.39
C ILE A 473 -8.08 -2.32 -9.90
N ARG A 474 -7.34 -3.14 -10.63
CA ARG A 474 -7.83 -4.41 -11.18
C ARG A 474 -8.14 -5.46 -10.10
N THR A 475 -7.45 -5.44 -8.96
CA THR A 475 -7.64 -6.48 -7.94
C THR A 475 -8.82 -6.24 -6.99
N ARG A 476 -9.45 -5.04 -7.02
CA ARG A 476 -10.50 -4.72 -6.05
C ARG A 476 -11.93 -4.52 -6.54
N PRO A 477 -12.25 -4.27 -7.81
CA PRO A 477 -13.65 -4.09 -8.19
C PRO A 477 -14.55 -5.30 -7.92
N ALA A 478 -13.97 -6.52 -7.97
CA ALA A 478 -14.71 -7.75 -7.71
C ALA A 478 -15.10 -7.94 -6.23
N ALA A 479 -14.38 -7.29 -5.31
CA ALA A 479 -14.67 -7.40 -3.88
C ALA A 479 -15.88 -6.53 -3.45
N HIS A 480 -16.22 -5.53 -4.26
CA HIS A 480 -17.31 -4.60 -3.95
C HIS A 480 -18.66 -4.98 -4.56
N ALA A 481 -18.70 -5.97 -5.43
CA ALA A 481 -19.94 -6.42 -6.05
C ALA A 481 -20.76 -7.37 -5.16
N ASP A 482 -20.16 -7.88 -4.09
CA ASP A 482 -20.87 -8.74 -3.14
C ASP A 482 -21.40 -7.91 -1.97
N HIS A 483 -22.68 -8.11 -1.67
CA HIS A 483 -23.38 -7.50 -0.56
C HIS A 483 -22.87 -8.00 0.81
N GLY A 484 -21.58 -8.22 0.92
CA GLY A 484 -20.95 -8.68 2.15
C GLY A 484 -20.94 -7.61 3.22
N GLY A 485 -21.33 -7.99 4.38
CA GLY A 485 -21.52 -7.11 5.52
C GLY A 485 -20.25 -6.39 5.97
N PRO A 486 -20.42 -5.46 6.89
CA PRO A 486 -19.49 -4.38 7.21
C PRO A 486 -18.30 -4.75 8.12
N TRP A 487 -18.12 -6.01 8.46
CA TRP A 487 -17.27 -6.45 9.58
C TRP A 487 -15.77 -6.60 9.27
N LEU A 488 -15.33 -6.12 8.12
CA LEU A 488 -13.98 -6.41 7.64
C LEU A 488 -13.04 -5.22 7.73
N ARG A 489 -13.30 -4.31 8.64
CA ARG A 489 -12.49 -3.10 8.82
C ARG A 489 -11.34 -3.30 9.79
N GLY A 490 -10.28 -2.61 9.52
CA GLY A 490 -9.21 -2.35 10.46
C GLY A 490 -7.98 -3.24 10.39
N ARG A 491 -7.95 -4.22 9.48
CA ARG A 491 -6.73 -4.99 9.25
C ARG A 491 -6.77 -5.52 7.83
N ASN A 492 -5.73 -5.30 7.06
CA ASN A 492 -5.49 -5.78 5.70
C ASN A 492 -6.10 -7.17 5.40
N LEU A 493 -7.41 -7.27 5.47
CA LEU A 493 -8.13 -8.51 5.20
C LEU A 493 -8.55 -8.47 3.74
N GLN A 494 -7.70 -9.04 2.90
CA GLN A 494 -8.03 -9.25 1.49
C GLN A 494 -9.06 -10.37 1.40
N TYR A 495 -10.32 -10.01 1.23
CA TYR A 495 -11.36 -11.00 0.97
C TYR A 495 -11.55 -11.18 -0.52
N ARG A 496 -11.17 -12.34 -1.01
CA ARG A 496 -11.67 -12.85 -2.27
C ARG A 496 -12.86 -13.76 -1.96
N VAL A 497 -14.05 -13.35 -2.40
CA VAL A 497 -15.16 -14.28 -2.47
C VAL A 497 -14.84 -15.24 -3.61
N GLY A 498 -14.58 -16.48 -3.27
CA GLY A 498 -14.36 -17.52 -4.28
C GLY A 498 -15.65 -17.80 -5.04
N ARG A 499 -15.73 -17.36 -6.27
CA ARG A 499 -16.70 -17.94 -7.19
C ARG A 499 -16.19 -19.33 -7.59
N ARG A 500 -17.03 -20.33 -7.43
CA ARG A 500 -16.83 -21.62 -8.09
C ARG A 500 -16.98 -21.40 -9.60
N GLY A 501 -15.89 -21.35 -10.27
CA GLY A 501 -15.80 -21.22 -11.71
C GLY A 501 -14.32 -21.04 -12.02
N ALA A 502 -13.74 -22.03 -12.68
CA ALA A 502 -12.35 -21.99 -13.10
C ALA A 502 -12.16 -20.80 -14.05
N ALA A 503 -11.65 -19.71 -13.53
CA ALA A 503 -11.03 -18.71 -14.37
C ALA A 503 -9.59 -19.15 -14.58
N GLU A 504 -9.28 -19.58 -15.76
CA GLU A 504 -7.90 -19.79 -16.18
C GLU A 504 -7.08 -18.52 -15.90
N PRO A 505 -5.85 -18.63 -15.46
CA PRO A 505 -5.00 -17.47 -15.30
C PRO A 505 -4.78 -16.83 -16.67
N VAL A 506 -5.42 -15.69 -16.89
CA VAL A 506 -5.11 -14.90 -18.07
C VAL A 506 -3.75 -14.27 -17.80
N HIS A 507 -2.72 -14.86 -18.35
CA HIS A 507 -1.43 -14.21 -18.53
C HIS A 507 -1.68 -13.09 -19.56
N GLY A 508 -2.17 -11.95 -19.07
CA GLY A 508 -2.54 -10.88 -19.97
C GLY A 508 -1.63 -9.69 -19.87
N LYS A 509 -0.76 -9.54 -20.83
CA LYS A 509 -0.39 -8.20 -21.26
C LYS A 509 -1.70 -7.52 -21.65
N LEU A 510 -2.05 -6.42 -20.99
CA LEU A 510 -3.19 -5.61 -21.40
C LEU A 510 -2.79 -4.94 -22.71
N VAL A 511 -3.15 -5.57 -23.82
CA VAL A 511 -3.02 -4.94 -25.14
C VAL A 511 -4.27 -4.08 -25.30
N LEU A 512 -4.10 -2.77 -25.18
CA LEU A 512 -5.18 -1.83 -25.45
C LEU A 512 -5.60 -1.96 -26.93
N PRO A 513 -6.87 -1.95 -27.24
CA PRO A 513 -7.33 -1.93 -28.64
C PRO A 513 -6.75 -0.73 -29.39
N PRO A 514 -6.53 -0.83 -30.71
CA PRO A 514 -5.83 0.24 -31.49
C PRO A 514 -6.47 1.63 -31.44
N GLY A 515 -7.71 1.76 -31.01
CA GLY A 515 -8.40 3.04 -30.93
C GLY A 515 -8.09 3.90 -29.72
N HIS A 516 -7.45 3.34 -28.69
CA HIS A 516 -7.21 4.09 -27.45
C HIS A 516 -5.85 4.83 -27.43
N ALA A 517 -4.94 4.49 -28.35
CA ALA A 517 -3.65 5.16 -28.43
C ALA A 517 -3.78 6.62 -28.92
N ASP A 518 -4.83 6.91 -29.69
CA ASP A 518 -5.04 8.26 -30.24
C ASP A 518 -5.55 9.27 -29.20
N GLN A 519 -6.04 8.79 -28.04
CA GLN A 519 -6.55 9.69 -26.99
C GLN A 519 -5.50 10.01 -25.93
N ALA A 520 -4.38 9.31 -25.92
CA ALA A 520 -3.38 9.44 -24.86
C ALA A 520 -2.27 10.47 -25.14
N GLY A 521 -2.28 11.12 -26.33
CA GLY A 521 -1.26 12.10 -26.70
C GLY A 521 -1.01 12.12 -28.22
N PRO A 522 -0.05 12.91 -28.70
CA PRO A 522 0.26 12.90 -30.12
C PRO A 522 0.67 11.49 -30.58
N SER A 523 0.02 11.02 -31.63
CA SER A 523 0.24 9.67 -32.16
C SER A 523 1.70 9.46 -32.58
N LEU A 524 2.22 8.27 -32.30
CA LEU A 524 3.53 7.86 -32.80
C LEU A 524 3.52 7.90 -34.34
N PRO A 525 4.56 8.43 -34.98
CA PRO A 525 4.64 8.44 -36.45
C PRO A 525 4.54 7.01 -37.00
N ASP A 526 3.68 6.87 -37.99
CA ASP A 526 3.42 5.57 -38.63
C ASP A 526 4.68 5.10 -39.38
N ARG A 527 5.38 4.14 -38.81
CA ARG A 527 6.53 3.47 -39.45
C ARG A 527 6.08 2.26 -40.28
N ARG A 528 5.02 2.41 -41.07
CA ARG A 528 4.70 1.43 -42.10
C ARG A 528 5.42 1.80 -43.39
N ALA A 529 6.72 1.69 -43.44
CA ALA A 529 7.42 1.69 -44.71
C ALA A 529 8.88 1.22 -44.58
N HIS A 530 9.10 0.00 -44.19
CA HIS A 530 10.29 -0.75 -44.67
C HIS A 530 9.91 -2.22 -44.64
N GLY A 531 9.60 -2.71 -45.83
CA GLY A 531 9.28 -4.11 -46.04
C GLY A 531 10.44 -5.01 -45.70
N PHE A 532 10.19 -6.00 -44.88
CA PHE A 532 11.11 -7.16 -44.79
C PHE A 532 11.01 -7.92 -46.09
N GLY A 533 12.00 -7.70 -46.96
CA GLY A 533 12.19 -8.55 -48.14
C GLY A 533 12.62 -9.95 -47.70
N THR A 534 11.75 -10.91 -47.86
CA THR A 534 12.12 -12.30 -47.77
C THR A 534 12.92 -12.68 -49.00
N SER A 535 14.23 -12.85 -48.88
CA SER A 535 14.99 -13.60 -49.87
C SER A 535 15.38 -14.92 -49.21
N GLY A 536 14.66 -15.96 -49.58
CA GLY A 536 15.07 -17.32 -49.24
C GLY A 536 16.24 -17.76 -50.07
N GLN A 537 17.08 -18.57 -49.51
CA GLN A 537 17.64 -19.81 -50.10
C GLN A 537 18.64 -20.41 -49.11
N ALA A 538 18.32 -21.61 -48.73
CA ALA A 538 19.30 -22.57 -48.21
C ALA A 538 20.06 -23.22 -49.39
N PRO A 539 21.25 -23.83 -49.23
CA PRO A 539 21.29 -25.18 -48.71
C PRO A 539 22.02 -25.33 -47.40
#